data_b00afc57c37487d07dc9f212cb90f206
#
_entry.id   b00afc57c37487d07dc9f212cb90f206
#
_cell.length_a   1.000
_cell.length_b   1.000
_cell.length_c   1.000
_cell.angle_alpha   90.00
_cell.angle_beta   90.00
_cell.angle_gamma   90.00
#
_symmetry.space_group_name_H-M   'P 1'
#
loop_
_entity.id
_entity.type
_entity.pdbx_description
1 polymer ?
#
loop_
_entity_poly.entity_id
_entity_poly.type
_entity_poly.pdbx_seq_one_letter_code
_entity_poly.pdbx_strand_id
1 'polypeptide(L)'
;MLESIKVVAALEVPPRRQPRSASDDALRFARSCYDHLAGQVGVAVTDALVAMGHIVLTDEGGEVTSSGGRFLTAFGADLKPRTRRIFCQPCLDWSERRYHLKGLVGARILGRLLELEWLNGVPGSRALQLSPSGRAGLSDIFQIEIDNGVCQTARLGDPRGLTA
;
A
#
# COMPACT_ATOMS: atom_id res chain seq x y z
N MET A 1 -18.61 -22.70 -37.82
CA MET A 1 -18.27 -21.30 -37.48
C MET A 1 -17.50 -21.13 -36.16
N LEU A 2 -17.68 -21.98 -35.15
CA LEU A 2 -16.92 -21.92 -33.85
C LEU A 2 -15.48 -22.47 -33.92
N GLU A 3 -15.17 -23.36 -34.85
CA GLU A 3 -13.80 -23.92 -35.00
C GLU A 3 -12.81 -22.92 -35.61
N SER A 4 -13.28 -22.01 -36.50
CA SER A 4 -12.43 -20.97 -37.06
C SER A 4 -11.95 -19.94 -36.05
N ILE A 5 -12.73 -19.69 -34.98
CA ILE A 5 -12.38 -18.79 -33.89
C ILE A 5 -11.30 -19.41 -32.99
N LYS A 6 -11.34 -20.73 -32.77
CA LYS A 6 -10.32 -21.44 -32.00
C LYS A 6 -8.93 -21.44 -32.69
N VAL A 7 -8.92 -21.49 -34.01
CA VAL A 7 -7.65 -21.46 -34.80
C VAL A 7 -7.02 -20.07 -34.73
N VAL A 8 -7.81 -18.97 -34.77
CA VAL A 8 -7.28 -17.62 -34.65
C VAL A 8 -6.74 -17.37 -33.24
N ALA A 9 -7.44 -17.83 -32.19
CA ALA A 9 -6.97 -17.71 -30.80
C ALA A 9 -5.67 -18.52 -30.52
N ALA A 10 -5.46 -19.62 -31.23
CA ALA A 10 -4.24 -20.43 -31.12
C ALA A 10 -3.00 -19.81 -31.81
N LEU A 11 -3.21 -18.81 -32.68
CA LEU A 11 -2.13 -18.11 -33.40
C LEU A 11 -1.68 -16.81 -32.71
N GLU A 12 -2.39 -16.37 -31.65
CA GLU A 12 -1.93 -15.26 -30.82
C GLU A 12 -0.74 -15.71 -29.97
N VAL A 13 0.46 -15.46 -30.44
CA VAL A 13 1.68 -15.53 -29.64
C VAL A 13 1.49 -14.61 -28.46
N PRO A 14 1.53 -15.12 -27.20
CA PRO A 14 1.35 -14.25 -26.04
C PRO A 14 2.39 -13.12 -26.11
N PRO A 15 2.00 -11.85 -25.88
CA PRO A 15 2.90 -10.74 -26.00
C PRO A 15 4.12 -11.00 -25.12
N ARG A 16 5.32 -10.96 -25.69
CA ARG A 16 6.58 -11.06 -24.95
C ARG A 16 6.51 -10.00 -23.85
N ARG A 17 6.52 -10.44 -22.59
CA ARG A 17 6.66 -9.55 -21.44
C ARG A 17 7.97 -8.78 -21.66
N GLN A 18 7.84 -7.51 -22.03
CA GLN A 18 9.01 -6.64 -22.07
C GLN A 18 9.59 -6.56 -20.66
N PRO A 19 10.93 -6.57 -20.50
CA PRO A 19 11.54 -6.33 -19.22
C PRO A 19 11.05 -4.99 -18.66
N ARG A 20 10.69 -4.98 -17.38
CA ARG A 20 10.23 -3.75 -16.72
C ARG A 20 11.37 -2.75 -16.68
N SER A 21 11.05 -1.48 -16.84
CA SER A 21 12.02 -0.41 -16.63
C SER A 21 12.23 -0.16 -15.12
N ALA A 22 13.39 0.37 -14.75
CA ALA A 22 13.64 0.77 -13.36
C ALA A 22 12.61 1.79 -12.85
N SER A 23 12.08 2.66 -13.74
CA SER A 23 11.02 3.61 -13.40
C SER A 23 9.69 2.91 -13.10
N ASP A 24 9.36 1.81 -13.81
CA ASP A 24 8.16 1.03 -13.53
C ASP A 24 8.28 0.31 -12.18
N ASP A 25 9.45 -0.24 -11.88
CA ASP A 25 9.71 -0.91 -10.60
C ASP A 25 9.65 0.09 -9.43
N ALA A 26 10.18 1.30 -9.60
CA ALA A 26 10.07 2.36 -8.60
C ALA A 26 8.60 2.74 -8.34
N LEU A 27 7.77 2.92 -9.38
CA LEU A 27 6.34 3.20 -9.25
C LEU A 27 5.56 2.07 -8.59
N ARG A 28 5.95 0.81 -8.79
CA ARG A 28 5.33 -0.35 -8.15
C ARG A 28 5.73 -0.47 -6.69
N PHE A 29 6.96 -0.13 -6.36
CA PHE A 29 7.46 -0.19 -5.00
C PHE A 29 6.76 0.82 -4.09
N ALA A 30 6.85 2.12 -4.40
CA ALA A 30 6.16 3.17 -3.67
C ALA A 30 5.82 4.36 -4.57
N ARG A 31 4.61 4.86 -4.49
CA ARG A 31 4.16 6.04 -5.24
C ARG A 31 3.06 6.79 -4.51
N SER A 32 2.84 8.03 -4.90
CA SER A 32 1.61 8.74 -4.56
C SER A 32 0.48 8.35 -5.52
N CYS A 33 -0.69 8.03 -4.96
CA CYS A 33 -1.95 7.90 -5.67
C CYS A 33 -2.82 9.09 -5.25
N TYR A 34 -2.82 10.16 -6.07
CA TYR A 34 -3.28 11.48 -5.67
C TYR A 34 -2.50 11.99 -4.45
N ASP A 35 -3.06 11.88 -3.26
CA ASP A 35 -2.50 12.39 -2.01
C ASP A 35 -2.30 11.33 -0.92
N HIS A 36 -2.39 10.07 -1.29
CA HIS A 36 -2.19 8.93 -0.39
C HIS A 36 -1.16 7.94 -0.95
N LEU A 37 -0.61 7.12 -0.08
CA LEU A 37 0.45 6.17 -0.40
C LEU A 37 -0.10 4.94 -1.12
N ALA A 38 0.58 4.52 -2.18
CA ALA A 38 0.26 3.35 -3.00
C ALA A 38 1.53 2.54 -3.35
N GLY A 39 1.35 1.47 -4.09
CA GLY A 39 2.39 0.49 -4.40
C GLY A 39 2.59 -0.50 -3.25
N GLN A 40 3.66 -1.28 -3.33
CA GLN A 40 3.95 -2.31 -2.32
C GLN A 40 4.00 -1.73 -0.90
N VAL A 41 4.66 -0.59 -0.72
CA VAL A 41 4.73 0.07 0.59
C VAL A 41 3.35 0.51 1.07
N GLY A 42 2.51 1.07 0.20
CA GLY A 42 1.14 1.49 0.56
C GLY A 42 0.25 0.33 0.96
N VAL A 43 0.34 -0.78 0.24
CA VAL A 43 -0.37 -2.02 0.57
C VAL A 43 0.16 -2.61 1.87
N ALA A 44 1.49 -2.69 2.06
CA ALA A 44 2.08 -3.22 3.29
C ALA A 44 1.69 -2.42 4.54
N VAL A 45 1.67 -1.08 4.46
CA VAL A 45 1.20 -0.22 5.56
C VAL A 45 -0.27 -0.49 5.88
N THR A 46 -1.10 -0.66 4.86
CA THR A 46 -2.52 -0.99 5.03
C THR A 46 -2.70 -2.33 5.72
N ASP A 47 -2.00 -3.37 5.23
CA ASP A 47 -2.03 -4.71 5.81
C ASP A 47 -1.57 -4.72 7.27
N ALA A 48 -0.50 -3.99 7.58
CA ALA A 48 0.01 -3.88 8.94
C ALA A 48 -1.03 -3.25 9.87
N LEU A 49 -1.68 -2.16 9.47
CA LEU A 49 -2.73 -1.50 10.26
C LEU A 49 -3.95 -2.40 10.48
N VAL A 50 -4.33 -3.18 9.47
CA VAL A 50 -5.41 -4.17 9.60
C VAL A 50 -5.00 -5.32 10.51
N ALA A 51 -3.80 -5.88 10.33
CA ALA A 51 -3.27 -6.98 11.15
C ALA A 51 -3.12 -6.59 12.64
N MET A 52 -2.73 -5.35 12.92
CA MET A 52 -2.67 -4.81 14.28
C MET A 52 -4.04 -4.43 14.88
N GLY A 53 -5.13 -4.59 14.12
CA GLY A 53 -6.48 -4.22 14.56
C GLY A 53 -6.70 -2.71 14.68
N HIS A 54 -5.90 -1.89 14.01
CA HIS A 54 -6.02 -0.43 14.02
C HIS A 54 -7.03 0.07 13.00
N ILE A 55 -7.25 -0.69 11.94
CA ILE A 55 -8.22 -0.41 10.88
C ILE A 55 -9.00 -1.67 10.55
N VAL A 56 -10.31 -1.53 10.39
CA VAL A 56 -11.18 -2.53 9.76
C VAL A 56 -11.44 -2.06 8.34
N LEU A 57 -11.12 -2.87 7.34
CA LEU A 57 -11.26 -2.52 5.94
C LEU A 57 -12.14 -3.55 5.23
N THR A 58 -13.13 -3.06 4.50
CA THR A 58 -14.02 -3.84 3.64
C THR A 58 -14.01 -3.24 2.23
N ASP A 59 -14.62 -3.91 1.26
CA ASP A 59 -14.76 -3.39 -0.11
C ASP A 59 -15.57 -2.08 -0.16
N GLU A 60 -16.45 -1.88 0.80
CA GLU A 60 -17.36 -0.72 0.86
C GLU A 60 -16.77 0.47 1.62
N GLY A 61 -15.83 0.24 2.55
CA GLY A 61 -15.27 1.31 3.36
C GLY A 61 -14.22 0.87 4.36
N GLY A 62 -13.76 1.82 5.15
CA GLY A 62 -12.81 1.59 6.23
C GLY A 62 -13.18 2.32 7.50
N GLU A 63 -12.91 1.68 8.62
CA GLU A 63 -13.10 2.24 9.96
C GLU A 63 -11.78 2.24 10.73
N VAL A 64 -11.47 3.35 11.38
CA VAL A 64 -10.34 3.45 12.31
C VAL A 64 -10.84 3.09 13.70
N THR A 65 -10.29 2.04 14.29
CA THR A 65 -10.64 1.60 15.65
C THR A 65 -10.14 2.59 16.70
N SER A 66 -10.61 2.46 17.94
CA SER A 66 -10.11 3.28 19.04
C SER A 66 -8.60 3.10 19.26
N SER A 67 -8.07 1.88 19.06
CA SER A 67 -6.63 1.61 19.12
C SER A 67 -5.90 2.26 17.94
N GLY A 68 -6.48 2.20 16.74
CA GLY A 68 -5.94 2.85 15.55
C GLY A 68 -5.88 4.36 15.67
N GLY A 69 -6.93 4.98 16.24
CA GLY A 69 -6.93 6.43 16.50
C GLY A 69 -5.79 6.84 17.43
N ARG A 70 -5.55 6.11 18.51
CA ARG A 70 -4.42 6.37 19.42
C ARG A 70 -3.08 6.15 18.75
N PHE A 71 -2.94 5.05 18.01
CA PHE A 71 -1.71 4.73 17.27
C PHE A 71 -1.37 5.81 16.24
N LEU A 72 -2.32 6.20 15.39
CA LEU A 72 -2.10 7.21 14.35
C LEU A 72 -1.82 8.59 14.95
N THR A 73 -2.46 8.94 16.06
CA THR A 73 -2.16 10.18 16.79
C THR A 73 -0.75 10.17 17.38
N ALA A 74 -0.34 9.06 18.00
CA ALA A 74 1.02 8.90 18.53
C ALA A 74 2.07 8.90 17.42
N PHE A 75 1.75 8.34 16.26
CA PHE A 75 2.59 8.41 15.06
C PHE A 75 2.71 9.85 14.50
N GLY A 76 1.81 10.75 14.90
CA GLY A 76 1.77 12.14 14.44
C GLY A 76 0.90 12.36 13.20
N ALA A 77 0.06 11.40 12.84
CA ALA A 77 -0.96 11.59 11.81
C ALA A 77 -2.19 12.28 12.42
N ASP A 78 -2.35 13.58 12.16
CA ASP A 78 -3.51 14.35 12.64
C ASP A 78 -4.79 13.96 11.89
N LEU A 79 -5.67 13.21 12.55
CA LEU A 79 -6.94 12.73 11.99
C LEU A 79 -8.10 13.72 12.13
N LYS A 80 -7.87 14.94 12.64
CA LYS A 80 -8.95 15.93 12.77
C LYS A 80 -9.48 16.31 11.38
N PRO A 81 -10.76 16.08 11.09
CA PRO A 81 -11.35 16.45 9.81
C PRO A 81 -11.42 17.98 9.70
N ARG A 82 -10.71 18.55 8.72
CA ARG A 82 -10.78 19.97 8.38
C ARG A 82 -11.71 20.25 7.20
N THR A 83 -12.23 19.20 6.56
CA THR A 83 -13.08 19.26 5.37
C THR A 83 -14.10 18.13 5.38
N ARG A 84 -15.10 18.18 4.49
CA ARG A 84 -16.06 17.07 4.23
C ARG A 84 -15.43 15.93 3.42
N ARG A 85 -14.20 15.62 3.68
CA ARG A 85 -13.48 14.57 2.97
C ARG A 85 -13.87 13.19 3.49
N ILE A 86 -13.89 12.19 2.61
CA ILE A 86 -14.01 10.79 2.99
C ILE A 86 -12.91 10.47 4.02
N PHE A 87 -13.30 9.87 5.15
CA PHE A 87 -12.39 9.66 6.27
C PHE A 87 -11.40 8.51 6.00
N CYS A 88 -11.92 7.32 5.71
CA CYS A 88 -11.11 6.12 5.44
C CYS A 88 -11.81 5.25 4.40
N GLN A 89 -11.12 4.86 3.35
CA GLN A 89 -11.65 3.96 2.32
C GLN A 89 -10.56 3.12 1.66
N PRO A 90 -10.91 1.92 1.14
CA PRO A 90 -10.03 1.15 0.28
C PRO A 90 -9.83 1.84 -1.07
N CYS A 91 -8.64 1.71 -1.63
CA CYS A 91 -8.32 2.05 -3.01
C CYS A 91 -7.56 0.88 -3.63
N LEU A 92 -8.10 0.29 -4.69
CA LEU A 92 -7.47 -0.88 -5.32
C LEU A 92 -6.18 -0.46 -6.01
N ASP A 93 -5.07 -1.04 -5.58
CA ASP A 93 -3.77 -0.82 -6.20
C ASP A 93 -3.69 -1.53 -7.55
N TRP A 94 -3.31 -0.78 -8.60
CA TRP A 94 -3.24 -1.33 -9.95
C TRP A 94 -2.10 -2.33 -10.14
N SER A 95 -1.00 -2.18 -9.37
CA SER A 95 0.19 -3.03 -9.48
C SER A 95 0.13 -4.25 -8.57
N GLU A 96 -0.40 -4.10 -7.38
CA GLU A 96 -0.45 -5.15 -6.35
C GLU A 96 -1.77 -5.95 -6.36
N ARG A 97 -2.82 -5.38 -6.98
CA ARG A 97 -4.19 -5.96 -7.01
C ARG A 97 -4.74 -6.20 -5.60
N ARG A 98 -4.36 -5.37 -4.66
CA ARG A 98 -4.74 -5.35 -3.25
C ARG A 98 -5.07 -3.92 -2.84
N TYR A 99 -5.70 -3.73 -1.70
CA TYR A 99 -6.08 -2.41 -1.24
C TYR A 99 -4.95 -1.66 -0.53
N HIS A 100 -4.86 -0.37 -0.81
CA HIS A 100 -4.19 0.62 0.02
C HIS A 100 -5.21 1.66 0.50
N LEU A 101 -4.86 2.45 1.53
CA LEU A 101 -5.77 3.39 2.15
C LEU A 101 -5.83 4.72 1.42
N LYS A 102 -7.04 5.18 1.11
CA LYS A 102 -7.32 6.55 0.67
C LYS A 102 -8.16 7.31 1.70
N GLY A 103 -8.49 8.55 1.38
CA GLY A 103 -9.24 9.46 2.24
C GLY A 103 -8.33 10.24 3.19
N LEU A 104 -8.90 10.78 4.26
CA LEU A 104 -8.14 11.56 5.24
C LEU A 104 -7.01 10.75 5.86
N VAL A 105 -7.32 9.51 6.28
CA VAL A 105 -6.34 8.61 6.92
C VAL A 105 -5.15 8.34 6.00
N GLY A 106 -5.40 7.94 4.75
CA GLY A 106 -4.33 7.67 3.78
C GLY A 106 -3.47 8.89 3.50
N ALA A 107 -4.09 10.07 3.36
CA ALA A 107 -3.37 11.32 3.14
C ALA A 107 -2.52 11.75 4.34
N ARG A 108 -3.02 11.55 5.57
CA ARG A 108 -2.28 11.91 6.79
C ARG A 108 -1.10 10.98 7.03
N ILE A 109 -1.26 9.69 6.73
CA ILE A 109 -0.15 8.73 6.79
C ILE A 109 0.93 9.14 5.78
N LEU A 110 0.58 9.37 4.51
CA LEU A 110 1.57 9.80 3.52
C LEU A 110 2.25 11.12 3.93
N GLY A 111 1.47 12.12 4.34
CA GLY A 111 2.02 13.40 4.81
C GLY A 111 3.03 13.21 5.92
N ARG A 112 2.73 12.36 6.91
CA ARG A 112 3.64 12.10 8.02
C ARG A 112 4.91 11.35 7.59
N LEU A 113 4.81 10.40 6.68
CA LEU A 113 5.97 9.69 6.12
C LEU A 113 6.91 10.63 5.35
N LEU A 114 6.35 11.62 4.65
CA LEU A 114 7.13 12.66 3.97
C LEU A 114 7.76 13.65 4.97
N GLU A 115 7.03 14.10 6.00
CA GLU A 115 7.56 14.97 7.07
C GLU A 115 8.73 14.34 7.84
N LEU A 116 8.68 13.02 8.05
CA LEU A 116 9.74 12.25 8.69
C LEU A 116 10.91 11.95 7.73
N GLU A 117 10.82 12.35 6.47
CA GLU A 117 11.77 11.99 5.41
C GLU A 117 11.96 10.47 5.25
N TRP A 118 10.95 9.68 5.65
CA TRP A 118 10.96 8.24 5.42
C TRP A 118 10.73 7.91 3.96
N LEU A 119 9.91 8.71 3.30
CA LEU A 119 9.68 8.69 1.87
C LEU A 119 10.01 10.06 1.29
N ASN A 120 10.67 10.07 0.13
CA ASN A 120 11.04 11.28 -0.58
C ASN A 120 10.50 11.24 -2.02
N GLY A 121 9.99 12.38 -2.49
CA GLY A 121 9.50 12.49 -3.85
C GLY A 121 10.62 12.41 -4.89
N VAL A 122 10.37 11.73 -6.00
CA VAL A 122 11.27 11.71 -7.15
C VAL A 122 10.85 12.81 -8.14
N PRO A 123 11.74 13.76 -8.49
CA PRO A 123 11.41 14.84 -9.42
C PRO A 123 10.83 14.33 -10.75
N GLY A 124 9.73 14.92 -11.21
CA GLY A 124 9.07 14.54 -12.47
C GLY A 124 8.34 13.20 -12.44
N SER A 125 8.21 12.56 -11.28
CA SER A 125 7.55 11.27 -11.12
C SER A 125 6.61 11.27 -9.92
N ARG A 126 5.66 10.32 -9.90
CA ARG A 126 4.89 10.00 -8.69
C ARG A 126 5.56 8.96 -7.80
N ALA A 127 6.70 8.41 -8.23
CA ALA A 127 7.46 7.47 -7.43
C ALA A 127 7.97 8.14 -6.15
N LEU A 128 8.02 7.36 -5.09
CA LEU A 128 8.54 7.73 -3.79
C LEU A 128 9.73 6.85 -3.47
N GLN A 129 10.81 7.46 -3.03
CA GLN A 129 12.03 6.76 -2.64
C GLN A 129 12.05 6.56 -1.13
N LEU A 130 12.27 5.32 -0.71
CA LEU A 130 12.41 4.98 0.70
C LEU A 130 13.83 5.29 1.18
N SER A 131 13.92 6.04 2.27
CA SER A 131 15.20 6.34 2.93
C SER A 131 15.64 5.20 3.87
N PRO A 132 16.92 5.17 4.31
CA PRO A 132 17.35 4.25 5.35
C PRO A 132 16.58 4.42 6.66
N SER A 133 16.31 5.67 7.08
CA SER A 133 15.47 5.95 8.25
C SER A 133 14.03 5.50 8.06
N GLY A 134 13.49 5.63 6.85
CA GLY A 134 12.17 5.12 6.50
C GLY A 134 12.08 3.60 6.59
N ARG A 135 13.10 2.89 6.14
CA ARG A 135 13.17 1.43 6.28
C ARG A 135 13.13 1.01 7.75
N ALA A 136 13.97 1.63 8.59
CA ALA A 136 14.00 1.36 10.02
C ALA A 136 12.64 1.70 10.67
N GLY A 137 12.08 2.87 10.38
CA GLY A 137 10.80 3.29 10.93
C GLY A 137 9.61 2.42 10.51
N LEU A 138 9.59 1.94 9.26
CA LEU A 138 8.55 1.00 8.80
C LEU A 138 8.68 -0.34 9.53
N SER A 139 9.88 -0.82 9.78
CA SER A 139 10.11 -2.03 10.59
C SER A 139 9.67 -1.83 12.04
N ASP A 140 10.14 -0.76 12.69
CA ASP A 140 9.92 -0.53 14.12
C ASP A 140 8.44 -0.21 14.45
N ILE A 141 7.79 0.61 13.62
CA ILE A 141 6.44 1.15 13.91
C ILE A 141 5.34 0.29 13.28
N PHE A 142 5.54 -0.15 12.04
CA PHE A 142 4.52 -0.90 11.28
C PHE A 142 4.84 -2.39 11.16
N GLN A 143 5.98 -2.86 11.68
CA GLN A 143 6.43 -4.25 11.59
C GLN A 143 6.51 -4.74 10.13
N ILE A 144 7.00 -3.86 9.25
CA ILE A 144 7.16 -4.14 7.82
C ILE A 144 8.64 -4.36 7.54
N GLU A 145 8.98 -5.59 7.13
CA GLU A 145 10.32 -5.91 6.64
C GLU A 145 10.39 -5.68 5.12
N ILE A 146 11.50 -5.10 4.68
CA ILE A 146 11.73 -4.80 3.27
C ILE A 146 13.03 -5.47 2.84
N ASP A 147 12.91 -6.56 2.09
CA ASP A 147 14.02 -7.32 1.55
C ASP A 147 14.04 -7.24 0.02
N ASN A 148 15.20 -6.88 -0.56
CA ASN A 148 15.39 -6.83 -2.02
C ASN A 148 14.28 -6.09 -2.79
N GLY A 149 13.71 -5.03 -2.19
CA GLY A 149 12.62 -4.26 -2.80
C GLY A 149 11.24 -4.94 -2.68
N VAL A 150 11.09 -5.94 -1.82
CA VAL A 150 9.82 -6.58 -1.50
C VAL A 150 9.43 -6.25 -0.07
N CYS A 151 8.21 -5.74 0.12
CA CYS A 151 7.65 -5.45 1.43
C CYS A 151 6.92 -6.69 1.97
N GLN A 152 7.24 -7.07 3.20
CA GLN A 152 6.56 -8.14 3.93
C GLN A 152 6.14 -7.60 5.30
N THR A 153 4.88 -7.79 5.67
CA THR A 153 4.48 -7.60 7.07
C THR A 153 5.04 -8.77 7.87
N ALA A 154 5.73 -8.48 8.99
CA ALA A 154 6.13 -9.53 9.91
C ALA A 154 4.89 -10.35 10.26
N ARG A 155 4.98 -11.67 10.19
CA ARG A 155 3.87 -12.59 10.47
C ARG A 155 3.47 -12.43 11.94
N LEU A 156 2.54 -11.54 12.21
CA LEU A 156 1.72 -11.63 13.40
C LEU A 156 0.91 -12.92 13.20
N GLY A 157 1.21 -13.93 13.99
CA GLY A 157 0.82 -15.34 13.87
C GLY A 157 -0.47 -15.58 13.06
N ASP A 158 -0.39 -16.48 12.10
CA ASP A 158 -1.57 -16.97 11.36
C ASP A 158 -2.63 -17.49 12.35
N PRO A 159 -3.80 -16.85 12.46
CA PRO A 159 -4.84 -17.33 13.37
C PRO A 159 -5.44 -18.69 12.95
N ARG A 160 -4.94 -19.30 11.86
CA ARG A 160 -5.38 -20.61 11.35
C ARG A 160 -4.50 -21.78 11.76
N GLY A 161 -3.59 -21.58 12.71
CA GLY A 161 -2.73 -22.63 13.28
C GLY A 161 -3.36 -23.43 14.40
N LEU A 162 -4.63 -23.81 14.32
CA LEU A 162 -5.30 -24.74 15.23
C LEU A 162 -6.14 -25.73 14.45
N THR A 163 -5.47 -26.71 13.82
CA THR A 163 -6.08 -28.00 13.49
C THR A 163 -5.01 -29.08 13.54
N ALA A 164 -4.95 -29.80 14.63
CA ALA A 164 -4.75 -31.24 14.71
C ALA A 164 -5.01 -31.68 16.14
#